data_340ff93d3b27ed76c4bca3d3ac0b8d8b
#
_entry.id   340ff93d3b27ed76c4bca3d3ac0b8d8b
#
_cell.length_a   1.000
_cell.length_b   1.000
_cell.length_c   1.000
_cell.angle_alpha   90.00
_cell.angle_beta   90.00
_cell.angle_gamma   90.00
#
_symmetry.space_group_name_H-M   'P 1'
#
loop_
_entity.id
_entity.type
_entity.pdbx_description
1 polymer ?
#
loop_
_entity_poly.entity_id
_entity_poly.type
_entity_poly.pdbx_seq_one_letter_code
_entity_poly.pdbx_strand_id
1 'polypeptide(L)'
;MGGALRRDAPAPQQRVRIALPYDPATLPAAGELLLDVAYKLKTAEGILPAGHTAARAQLPIREYVFTAPAAKSAAEGESLFVADNHKDFLIVAGNGLRLDFSRKTGFITRYEVRGLDFLADGSTLRPNFWRAPTDNDFGAGLQHKMAVWKQPEMKLKTLTHAEADGIVTVKAGYEMPGVQATLEIEYAVDNTGAVTIAQSLHATLGAQVPDMFRFGMRFEMPEAFDRLQYYGRGPGENYADRKSSAFVGLYRQSVDEQFHPYIRPQETGTKSDLRWWHLADIGGRGLTVTSDAPFSASALHYPQESLDEGPAKRQGHSPEVEKQKNVSVCLDKVQYGLACVNSWGALPLPEYRIPYADYTFRLKIAPATRL
;
A
#
# COMPACT_ATOMS: atom_id res chain seq x y z
N MET A 1 -9.93 1.02 27.15
CA MET A 1 -10.14 1.84 28.38
C MET A 1 -10.09 3.31 28.04
N GLY A 2 -10.90 4.15 28.64
CA GLY A 2 -10.91 5.60 28.44
C GLY A 2 -11.39 6.30 29.71
N GLY A 3 -10.89 7.52 29.96
CA GLY A 3 -11.30 8.32 31.11
C GLY A 3 -11.06 9.80 30.85
N ALA A 4 -11.78 10.65 31.57
CA ALA A 4 -11.59 12.10 31.50
C ALA A 4 -10.64 12.56 32.61
N LEU A 5 -9.58 13.26 32.21
CA LEU A 5 -8.71 13.97 33.16
C LEU A 5 -9.24 15.39 33.32
N ARG A 6 -9.74 15.69 34.52
CA ARG A 6 -10.18 17.06 34.86
C ARG A 6 -9.05 17.77 35.62
N ARG A 7 -8.50 18.82 35.02
CA ARG A 7 -7.54 19.71 35.68
C ARG A 7 -7.78 21.15 35.29
N ASP A 8 -7.30 22.05 36.12
CA ASP A 8 -7.24 23.47 35.78
C ASP A 8 -6.25 23.69 34.64
N ALA A 9 -6.55 24.64 33.77
CA ALA A 9 -5.68 24.96 32.66
C ALA A 9 -4.33 25.47 33.19
N PRO A 10 -3.18 24.98 32.65
CA PRO A 10 -1.90 25.59 32.97
C PRO A 10 -1.86 27.02 32.46
N ALA A 11 -1.17 27.92 33.18
CA ALA A 11 -0.91 29.25 32.68
C ALA A 11 -0.10 29.22 31.36
N PRO A 12 -0.14 30.27 30.53
CA PRO A 12 0.64 30.34 29.32
C PRO A 12 2.12 29.98 29.57
N GLN A 13 2.70 29.15 28.70
CA GLN A 13 4.09 28.63 28.75
C GLN A 13 4.40 27.70 29.94
N GLN A 14 3.46 27.41 30.81
CA GLN A 14 3.64 26.41 31.87
C GLN A 14 3.53 24.99 31.33
N ARG A 15 4.32 24.07 31.93
CA ARG A 15 4.25 22.64 31.71
C ARG A 15 3.70 21.96 32.95
N VAL A 16 2.72 21.10 32.79
CA VAL A 16 2.14 20.31 33.87
C VAL A 16 2.35 18.82 33.56
N ARG A 17 2.91 18.11 34.52
CA ARG A 17 2.99 16.64 34.44
C ARG A 17 1.71 16.04 34.98
N ILE A 18 1.06 15.19 34.22
CA ILE A 18 -0.16 14.50 34.59
C ILE A 18 0.14 13.00 34.67
N ALA A 19 -0.12 12.40 35.86
CA ALA A 19 -0.11 10.96 35.97
C ALA A 19 -1.38 10.39 35.32
N LEU A 20 -1.20 9.42 34.41
CA LEU A 20 -2.33 8.74 33.78
C LEU A 20 -2.92 7.73 34.75
N PRO A 21 -4.24 7.72 35.00
CA PRO A 21 -4.88 6.83 35.95
C PRO A 21 -5.15 5.46 35.34
N TYR A 22 -4.10 4.71 34.99
CA TYR A 22 -4.23 3.34 34.56
C TYR A 22 -3.20 2.45 35.28
N ASP A 23 -3.57 1.22 35.50
CA ASP A 23 -2.68 0.20 36.03
C ASP A 23 -2.04 -0.55 34.86
N PRO A 24 -0.71 -0.49 34.66
CA PRO A 24 -0.02 -1.23 33.61
C PRO A 24 -0.30 -2.73 33.64
N ALA A 25 -0.57 -3.33 34.81
CA ALA A 25 -0.88 -4.74 34.95
C ALA A 25 -2.24 -5.14 34.33
N THR A 26 -3.13 -4.16 34.10
CA THR A 26 -4.45 -4.40 33.47
C THR A 26 -4.39 -4.30 31.94
N LEU A 27 -3.27 -3.89 31.38
CA LEU A 27 -3.11 -3.77 29.93
C LEU A 27 -2.89 -5.15 29.31
N PRO A 28 -3.36 -5.37 28.05
CA PRO A 28 -3.09 -6.60 27.32
C PRO A 28 -1.58 -6.92 27.30
N ALA A 29 -1.21 -8.17 27.56
CA ALA A 29 0.20 -8.59 27.60
C ALA A 29 0.87 -8.58 26.22
N ALA A 30 0.08 -8.68 25.12
CA ALA A 30 0.57 -8.70 23.74
C ALA A 30 -0.19 -7.71 22.85
N GLY A 31 0.34 -7.48 21.63
CA GLY A 31 -0.22 -6.58 20.63
C GLY A 31 0.26 -5.13 20.77
N GLU A 32 -0.06 -4.31 19.80
CA GLU A 32 0.23 -2.87 19.80
C GLU A 32 -0.63 -2.15 20.84
N LEU A 33 -0.04 -1.18 21.55
CA LEU A 33 -0.76 -0.33 22.48
C LEU A 33 -0.51 1.13 22.14
N LEU A 34 -1.59 1.86 21.92
CA LEU A 34 -1.58 3.29 21.58
C LEU A 34 -2.35 4.06 22.66
N LEU A 35 -1.81 5.20 23.06
CA LEU A 35 -2.47 6.16 23.92
C LEU A 35 -3.01 7.30 23.07
N ASP A 36 -4.32 7.43 23.01
CA ASP A 36 -5.00 8.58 22.40
C ASP A 36 -5.31 9.64 23.46
N VAL A 37 -4.84 10.85 23.22
CA VAL A 37 -5.12 12.02 24.06
C VAL A 37 -5.92 13.03 23.25
N ALA A 38 -7.04 13.51 23.81
CA ALA A 38 -7.85 14.52 23.17
C ALA A 38 -8.13 15.68 24.15
N TYR A 39 -7.93 16.90 23.68
CA TYR A 39 -8.36 18.13 24.37
C TYR A 39 -9.72 18.55 23.86
N LYS A 40 -10.70 18.60 24.75
CA LYS A 40 -12.09 18.92 24.40
C LYS A 40 -12.55 20.19 25.07
N LEU A 41 -13.34 20.99 24.36
CA LEU A 41 -14.00 22.15 24.93
C LEU A 41 -14.96 21.71 26.05
N LYS A 42 -14.87 22.34 27.22
CA LYS A 42 -15.80 22.08 28.34
C LYS A 42 -17.17 22.73 28.09
N THR A 43 -17.18 23.88 27.46
CA THR A 43 -18.37 24.68 27.12
C THR A 43 -18.32 25.04 25.64
N ALA A 44 -19.46 25.38 25.05
CA ALA A 44 -19.50 25.90 23.70
C ALA A 44 -18.72 27.23 23.60
N GLU A 45 -18.00 27.44 22.50
CA GLU A 45 -17.23 28.64 22.21
C GLU A 45 -17.43 29.04 20.73
N GLY A 46 -18.07 30.18 20.52
CA GLY A 46 -18.45 30.61 19.18
C GLY A 46 -19.34 29.58 18.48
N ILE A 47 -18.90 29.09 17.31
CA ILE A 47 -19.60 28.06 16.53
C ILE A 47 -19.25 26.62 16.96
N LEU A 48 -18.31 26.46 17.89
CA LEU A 48 -17.85 25.16 18.35
C LEU A 48 -18.66 24.66 19.53
N PRO A 49 -19.30 23.49 19.47
CA PRO A 49 -20.11 22.98 20.58
C PRO A 49 -19.23 22.50 21.74
N ALA A 50 -19.82 22.41 22.94
CA ALA A 50 -19.19 21.71 24.06
C ALA A 50 -18.85 20.25 23.63
N GLY A 51 -17.68 19.75 24.07
CA GLY A 51 -17.15 18.45 23.65
C GLY A 51 -16.40 18.46 22.33
N HIS A 52 -16.36 19.59 21.60
CA HIS A 52 -15.52 19.70 20.41
C HIS A 52 -14.06 19.39 20.72
N THR A 53 -13.43 18.56 19.89
CA THR A 53 -12.01 18.20 20.05
C THR A 53 -11.12 19.28 19.43
N ALA A 54 -10.49 20.09 20.27
CA ALA A 54 -9.61 21.18 19.85
C ALA A 54 -8.20 20.69 19.46
N ALA A 55 -7.72 19.60 20.08
CA ALA A 55 -6.43 19.00 19.77
C ALA A 55 -6.44 17.51 20.10
N ARG A 56 -5.62 16.74 19.39
CA ARG A 56 -5.44 15.30 19.59
C ARG A 56 -3.96 14.94 19.45
N ALA A 57 -3.54 13.90 20.17
CA ALA A 57 -2.27 13.22 19.96
C ALA A 57 -2.45 11.71 20.14
N GLN A 58 -1.68 10.94 19.42
CA GLN A 58 -1.57 9.49 19.59
C GLN A 58 -0.10 9.14 19.88
N LEU A 59 0.13 8.41 20.95
CA LEU A 59 1.47 8.04 21.41
C LEU A 59 1.59 6.52 21.50
N PRO A 60 2.65 5.89 20.95
CA PRO A 60 2.88 4.46 21.11
C PRO A 60 3.31 4.17 22.57
N ILE A 61 2.63 3.23 23.21
CA ILE A 61 3.02 2.67 24.50
C ILE A 61 3.78 1.36 24.27
N ARG A 62 3.35 0.59 23.27
CA ARG A 62 4.04 -0.60 22.76
C ARG A 62 3.85 -0.68 21.26
N GLU A 63 4.96 -0.85 20.55
CA GLU A 63 4.98 -0.91 19.09
C GLU A 63 4.36 -2.21 18.55
N TYR A 64 3.87 -2.15 17.32
CA TYR A 64 3.46 -3.32 16.57
C TYR A 64 4.68 -4.14 16.17
N VAL A 65 4.61 -5.45 16.33
CA VAL A 65 5.67 -6.36 15.92
C VAL A 65 5.37 -6.90 14.54
N PHE A 66 6.10 -6.42 13.55
CA PHE A 66 6.05 -6.95 12.19
C PHE A 66 6.79 -8.29 12.13
N THR A 67 6.21 -9.25 11.42
CA THR A 67 6.82 -10.54 11.18
C THR A 67 7.07 -10.69 9.69
N ALA A 68 8.27 -11.13 9.33
CA ALA A 68 8.59 -11.39 7.93
C ALA A 68 7.58 -12.40 7.33
N PRO A 69 6.91 -12.04 6.22
CA PRO A 69 6.00 -12.95 5.55
C PRO A 69 6.75 -14.21 5.10
N ALA A 70 6.13 -15.35 5.34
CA ALA A 70 6.64 -16.63 4.88
C ALA A 70 5.51 -17.46 4.26
N ALA A 71 5.81 -18.17 3.19
CA ALA A 71 4.93 -19.21 2.68
C ALA A 71 4.92 -20.38 3.66
N LYS A 72 3.74 -20.91 3.95
CA LYS A 72 3.56 -22.10 4.79
C LYS A 72 2.49 -22.96 4.19
N SER A 73 2.87 -24.14 3.70
CA SER A 73 1.90 -25.12 3.25
C SER A 73 1.06 -25.60 4.43
N ALA A 74 -0.25 -25.73 4.23
CA ALA A 74 -1.11 -26.39 5.22
C ALA A 74 -0.78 -27.90 5.24
N ALA A 75 -0.83 -28.49 6.42
CA ALA A 75 -0.59 -29.94 6.59
C ALA A 75 -1.67 -30.79 5.88
N GLU A 76 -2.88 -30.21 5.71
CA GLU A 76 -4.00 -30.82 5.01
C GLU A 76 -4.23 -30.11 3.67
N GLY A 77 -4.55 -30.84 2.61
CA GLY A 77 -4.84 -30.34 1.28
C GLY A 77 -4.01 -31.00 0.20
N GLU A 78 -4.45 -30.84 -1.03
CA GLU A 78 -3.72 -31.35 -2.20
C GLU A 78 -2.43 -30.57 -2.42
N SER A 79 -1.40 -31.26 -2.88
CA SER A 79 -0.15 -30.63 -3.30
C SER A 79 -0.35 -29.72 -4.50
N LEU A 80 0.41 -28.64 -4.54
CA LEU A 80 0.53 -27.84 -5.75
C LEU A 80 1.36 -28.57 -6.80
N PHE A 81 1.12 -28.26 -8.05
CA PHE A 81 1.95 -28.72 -9.18
C PHE A 81 2.21 -27.58 -10.15
N VAL A 82 3.27 -27.70 -10.94
CA VAL A 82 3.62 -26.74 -11.97
C VAL A 82 3.38 -27.37 -13.35
N ALA A 83 2.54 -26.72 -14.17
CA ALA A 83 2.41 -27.05 -15.58
C ALA A 83 3.32 -26.09 -16.39
N ASP A 84 4.48 -26.62 -16.80
CA ASP A 84 5.54 -25.87 -17.50
C ASP A 84 5.54 -26.10 -19.02
N ASN A 85 4.57 -26.84 -19.55
CA ASN A 85 4.45 -27.15 -20.98
C ASN A 85 3.50 -26.22 -21.76
N HIS A 86 2.83 -25.26 -21.09
CA HIS A 86 1.97 -24.30 -21.76
C HIS A 86 2.81 -23.24 -22.50
N LYS A 87 2.42 -22.90 -23.74
CA LYS A 87 3.19 -22.00 -24.61
C LYS A 87 3.37 -20.59 -24.02
N ASP A 88 2.32 -20.03 -23.44
CA ASP A 88 2.27 -18.61 -23.02
C ASP A 88 2.38 -18.42 -21.51
N PHE A 89 2.16 -19.49 -20.72
CA PHE A 89 2.12 -19.39 -19.26
C PHE A 89 2.91 -20.50 -18.56
N LEU A 90 3.52 -20.16 -17.44
CA LEU A 90 3.89 -21.09 -16.40
C LEU A 90 2.71 -21.11 -15.43
N ILE A 91 2.11 -22.27 -15.17
CA ILE A 91 0.90 -22.39 -14.37
C ILE A 91 1.21 -23.11 -13.07
N VAL A 92 0.87 -22.51 -11.93
CA VAL A 92 0.89 -23.15 -10.62
C VAL A 92 -0.54 -23.45 -10.22
N ALA A 93 -0.86 -24.72 -9.97
CA ALA A 93 -2.23 -25.13 -9.64
C ALA A 93 -2.25 -26.26 -8.61
N GLY A 94 -3.43 -26.48 -8.02
CA GLY A 94 -3.71 -27.50 -7.01
C GLY A 94 -4.52 -26.95 -5.85
N ASN A 95 -5.23 -27.81 -5.13
CA ASN A 95 -6.07 -27.43 -3.98
C ASN A 95 -7.05 -26.27 -4.27
N GLY A 96 -7.59 -26.23 -5.49
CA GLY A 96 -8.49 -25.13 -5.91
C GLY A 96 -7.81 -23.79 -6.21
N LEU A 97 -6.47 -23.74 -6.22
CA LEU A 97 -5.67 -22.61 -6.64
C LEU A 97 -5.32 -22.72 -8.12
N ARG A 98 -5.30 -21.59 -8.83
CA ARG A 98 -4.63 -21.41 -10.10
C ARG A 98 -3.97 -20.04 -10.19
N LEU A 99 -2.67 -20.05 -10.49
CA LEU A 99 -1.88 -18.87 -10.83
C LEU A 99 -1.26 -19.06 -12.22
N ASP A 100 -1.48 -18.09 -13.11
CA ASP A 100 -0.85 -18.07 -14.42
C ASP A 100 0.22 -16.98 -14.46
N PHE A 101 1.48 -17.36 -14.67
CA PHE A 101 2.61 -16.45 -14.87
C PHE A 101 2.87 -16.31 -16.36
N SER A 102 2.78 -15.11 -16.90
CA SER A 102 3.07 -14.86 -18.32
C SER A 102 4.53 -15.15 -18.64
N ARG A 103 4.82 -16.01 -19.61
CA ARG A 103 6.19 -16.27 -20.08
C ARG A 103 6.83 -15.06 -20.77
N LYS A 104 6.00 -14.13 -21.26
CA LYS A 104 6.47 -12.89 -21.88
C LYS A 104 6.93 -11.86 -20.84
N THR A 105 6.25 -11.77 -19.71
CA THR A 105 6.49 -10.71 -18.72
C THR A 105 6.94 -11.21 -17.36
N GLY A 106 6.76 -12.48 -17.02
CA GLY A 106 7.02 -13.03 -15.68
C GLY A 106 6.01 -12.61 -14.61
N PHE A 107 4.98 -11.83 -14.97
CA PHE A 107 3.97 -11.35 -14.03
C PHE A 107 2.81 -12.32 -13.91
N ILE A 108 2.13 -12.29 -12.74
CA ILE A 108 0.89 -13.02 -12.52
C ILE A 108 -0.22 -12.34 -13.33
N THR A 109 -0.88 -13.10 -14.21
CA THR A 109 -1.99 -12.65 -15.06
C THR A 109 -3.32 -13.28 -14.68
N ARG A 110 -3.32 -14.31 -13.85
CA ARG A 110 -4.50 -14.94 -13.24
C ARG A 110 -4.17 -15.30 -11.81
N TYR A 111 -5.08 -15.02 -10.91
CA TYR A 111 -5.03 -15.43 -9.52
C TYR A 111 -6.43 -15.86 -9.10
N GLU A 112 -6.66 -17.15 -9.15
CA GLU A 112 -7.95 -17.78 -8.83
C GLU A 112 -7.79 -18.71 -7.64
N VAL A 113 -8.72 -18.63 -6.68
CA VAL A 113 -8.81 -19.58 -5.59
C VAL A 113 -10.28 -20.01 -5.43
N ARG A 114 -10.52 -21.32 -5.56
CA ARG A 114 -11.85 -21.94 -5.42
C ARG A 114 -12.91 -21.29 -6.30
N GLY A 115 -12.54 -21.02 -7.57
CA GLY A 115 -13.45 -20.42 -8.55
C GLY A 115 -13.67 -18.92 -8.39
N LEU A 116 -12.91 -18.23 -7.53
CA LEU A 116 -12.96 -16.78 -7.35
C LEU A 116 -11.69 -16.16 -7.92
N ASP A 117 -11.81 -15.41 -9.01
CA ASP A 117 -10.71 -14.63 -9.59
C ASP A 117 -10.49 -13.33 -8.83
N PHE A 118 -9.26 -13.09 -8.41
CA PHE A 118 -8.85 -11.87 -7.72
C PHE A 118 -8.28 -10.80 -8.64
N LEU A 119 -7.84 -11.16 -9.83
CA LEU A 119 -7.42 -10.21 -10.86
C LEU A 119 -8.57 -9.97 -11.84
N ALA A 120 -8.83 -8.72 -12.16
CA ALA A 120 -9.75 -8.36 -13.23
C ALA A 120 -9.20 -8.81 -14.59
N ASP A 121 -10.09 -9.05 -15.56
CA ASP A 121 -9.72 -9.48 -16.91
C ASP A 121 -8.70 -8.50 -17.52
N GLY A 122 -7.60 -9.04 -18.03
CA GLY A 122 -6.50 -8.28 -18.61
C GLY A 122 -5.58 -7.59 -17.59
N SER A 123 -5.88 -7.66 -16.30
CA SER A 123 -5.01 -7.15 -15.25
C SER A 123 -3.78 -8.04 -15.04
N THR A 124 -2.74 -7.45 -14.49
CA THR A 124 -1.51 -8.17 -14.07
C THR A 124 -1.02 -7.63 -12.75
N LEU A 125 -0.58 -8.51 -11.85
CA LEU A 125 0.16 -8.12 -10.66
C LEU A 125 1.60 -7.81 -11.06
N ARG A 126 1.97 -6.53 -11.06
CA ARG A 126 3.23 -6.02 -11.63
C ARG A 126 3.88 -4.95 -10.76
N PRO A 127 5.19 -4.71 -10.91
CA PRO A 127 5.89 -3.59 -10.28
C PRO A 127 5.27 -2.23 -10.62
N ASN A 128 5.35 -1.30 -9.67
CA ASN A 128 4.91 0.08 -9.85
C ASN A 128 5.94 1.05 -9.24
N PHE A 129 6.40 2.00 -10.07
CA PHE A 129 7.40 3.01 -9.70
C PHE A 129 6.89 4.43 -9.89
N TRP A 130 5.63 4.59 -10.33
CA TRP A 130 5.03 5.85 -10.74
C TRP A 130 3.77 6.16 -9.94
N ARG A 131 3.46 7.45 -9.80
CA ARG A 131 2.16 7.97 -9.37
C ARG A 131 1.64 9.01 -10.36
N ALA A 132 0.35 9.31 -10.34
CA ALA A 132 -0.18 10.48 -10.99
C ALA A 132 0.43 11.74 -10.33
N PRO A 133 1.18 12.59 -11.07
CA PRO A 133 1.86 13.72 -10.48
C PRO A 133 0.90 14.69 -9.78
N THR A 134 1.28 15.16 -8.60
CA THR A 134 0.54 16.20 -7.86
C THR A 134 0.86 17.60 -8.40
N ASP A 135 0.08 18.60 -7.99
CA ASP A 135 0.39 20.00 -8.31
C ASP A 135 1.80 20.40 -7.87
N ASN A 136 2.26 19.89 -6.72
CA ASN A 136 3.63 20.14 -6.25
C ASN A 136 4.68 19.45 -7.10
N ASP A 137 4.40 18.22 -7.57
CA ASP A 137 5.28 17.50 -8.51
C ASP A 137 5.43 18.27 -9.82
N PHE A 138 4.34 18.81 -10.36
CA PHE A 138 4.37 19.68 -11.53
C PHE A 138 5.18 20.96 -11.29
N GLY A 139 5.00 21.59 -10.13
CA GLY A 139 5.75 22.79 -9.74
C GLY A 139 7.27 22.54 -9.68
N ALA A 140 7.67 21.35 -9.28
CA ALA A 140 9.09 20.92 -9.24
C ALA A 140 9.59 20.32 -10.56
N GLY A 141 8.73 20.14 -11.56
CA GLY A 141 9.04 19.51 -12.85
C GLY A 141 9.32 18.01 -12.76
N LEU A 142 8.79 17.32 -11.71
CA LEU A 142 9.08 15.92 -11.46
C LEU A 142 8.44 14.99 -12.50
N GLN A 143 7.34 15.38 -13.11
CA GLN A 143 6.71 14.65 -14.22
C GLN A 143 7.65 14.48 -15.44
N HIS A 144 8.65 15.34 -15.57
CA HIS A 144 9.72 15.21 -16.58
C HIS A 144 10.96 14.54 -16.01
N LYS A 145 11.42 15.01 -14.85
CA LYS A 145 12.66 14.54 -14.23
C LYS A 145 12.62 13.05 -13.91
N MET A 146 11.47 12.55 -13.45
CA MET A 146 11.28 11.15 -13.05
C MET A 146 10.58 10.30 -14.12
N ALA A 147 10.35 10.83 -15.33
CA ALA A 147 9.57 10.18 -16.39
C ALA A 147 10.07 8.78 -16.77
N VAL A 148 11.36 8.51 -16.61
CA VAL A 148 11.98 7.21 -16.86
C VAL A 148 11.34 6.09 -16.02
N TRP A 149 10.74 6.41 -14.87
CA TRP A 149 10.08 5.47 -13.98
C TRP A 149 8.60 5.24 -14.30
N LYS A 150 7.99 6.01 -15.21
CA LYS A 150 6.56 5.88 -15.54
C LYS A 150 6.24 4.53 -16.17
N GLN A 151 7.06 4.10 -17.11
CA GLN A 151 6.97 2.80 -17.78
C GLN A 151 8.39 2.30 -18.09
N PRO A 152 9.19 1.94 -17.08
CA PRO A 152 10.53 1.49 -17.32
C PRO A 152 10.48 0.18 -18.10
N GLU A 153 11.34 0.03 -19.11
CA GLU A 153 11.50 -1.22 -19.83
C GLU A 153 12.01 -2.29 -18.87
N MET A 154 11.26 -3.38 -18.73
CA MET A 154 11.61 -4.56 -17.94
C MET A 154 11.76 -5.76 -18.87
N LYS A 155 13.00 -6.09 -19.24
CA LYS A 155 13.34 -7.22 -20.10
C LYS A 155 13.43 -8.48 -19.26
N LEU A 156 12.44 -9.37 -19.35
CA LEU A 156 12.50 -10.67 -18.69
C LEU A 156 13.69 -11.48 -19.24
N LYS A 157 14.58 -11.89 -18.35
CA LYS A 157 15.77 -12.70 -18.66
C LYS A 157 15.63 -14.13 -18.20
N THR A 158 15.03 -14.30 -17.03
CA THR A 158 14.84 -15.62 -16.42
C THR A 158 13.43 -15.74 -15.86
N LEU A 159 12.83 -16.90 -16.06
CA LEU A 159 11.62 -17.34 -15.38
C LEU A 159 11.83 -18.80 -15.01
N THR A 160 12.04 -19.06 -13.73
CA THR A 160 12.35 -20.40 -13.20
C THR A 160 11.39 -20.76 -12.09
N HIS A 161 11.26 -22.05 -11.79
CA HIS A 161 10.50 -22.51 -10.64
C HIS A 161 11.23 -23.63 -9.89
N ALA A 162 10.85 -23.81 -8.64
CA ALA A 162 11.27 -24.91 -7.79
C ALA A 162 10.14 -25.31 -6.84
N GLU A 163 10.10 -26.57 -6.46
CA GLU A 163 9.12 -27.12 -5.52
C GLU A 163 9.86 -27.70 -4.32
N ALA A 164 9.51 -27.29 -3.12
CA ALA A 164 10.06 -27.80 -1.88
C ALA A 164 9.04 -27.62 -0.74
N ASP A 165 8.90 -28.62 0.10
CA ASP A 165 8.06 -28.59 1.32
C ASP A 165 6.60 -28.17 1.05
N GLY A 166 6.04 -28.55 -0.12
CA GLY A 166 4.69 -28.19 -0.54
C GLY A 166 4.52 -26.73 -0.96
N ILE A 167 5.61 -26.01 -1.18
CA ILE A 167 5.65 -24.63 -1.67
C ILE A 167 6.23 -24.62 -3.07
N VAL A 168 5.57 -23.90 -3.96
CA VAL A 168 6.09 -23.61 -5.31
C VAL A 168 6.69 -22.22 -5.29
N THR A 169 7.99 -22.12 -5.60
CA THR A 169 8.70 -20.83 -5.72
C THR A 169 8.92 -20.53 -7.21
N VAL A 170 8.38 -19.41 -7.70
CA VAL A 170 8.63 -18.90 -9.06
C VAL A 170 9.51 -17.67 -8.95
N LYS A 171 10.60 -17.60 -9.75
CA LYS A 171 11.53 -16.47 -9.79
C LYS A 171 11.58 -15.87 -11.19
N ALA A 172 11.38 -14.56 -11.25
CA ALA A 172 11.49 -13.78 -12.47
C ALA A 172 12.60 -12.73 -12.32
N GLY A 173 13.57 -12.76 -13.24
CA GLY A 173 14.70 -11.81 -13.26
C GLY A 173 14.63 -10.92 -14.49
N TYR A 174 14.86 -9.62 -14.29
CA TYR A 174 14.73 -8.59 -15.32
C TYR A 174 15.96 -7.71 -15.42
N GLU A 175 16.30 -7.32 -16.65
CA GLU A 175 17.12 -6.14 -16.91
C GLU A 175 16.24 -4.91 -17.13
N MET A 176 16.63 -3.78 -16.55
CA MET A 176 15.96 -2.48 -16.69
C MET A 176 16.93 -1.44 -17.27
N PRO A 177 17.24 -1.50 -18.58
CA PRO A 177 18.33 -0.71 -19.16
C PRO A 177 18.10 0.80 -19.07
N GLY A 178 16.87 1.27 -19.18
CA GLY A 178 16.53 2.69 -19.09
C GLY A 178 16.82 3.32 -17.72
N VAL A 179 16.88 2.51 -16.68
CA VAL A 179 17.20 2.94 -15.30
C VAL A 179 18.46 2.25 -14.77
N GLN A 180 19.25 1.60 -15.63
CA GLN A 180 20.51 0.95 -15.28
C GLN A 180 20.43 0.09 -14.01
N ALA A 181 19.41 -0.76 -13.92
CA ALA A 181 19.12 -1.62 -12.77
C ALA A 181 18.80 -3.04 -13.21
N THR A 182 18.81 -3.97 -12.26
CA THR A 182 18.13 -5.26 -12.37
C THR A 182 17.00 -5.33 -11.35
N LEU A 183 15.98 -6.14 -11.68
CA LEU A 183 14.86 -6.40 -10.79
C LEU A 183 14.68 -7.90 -10.65
N GLU A 184 14.55 -8.40 -9.45
CA GLU A 184 14.16 -9.76 -9.16
C GLU A 184 12.80 -9.77 -8.46
N ILE A 185 11.93 -10.73 -8.86
CA ILE A 185 10.69 -11.00 -8.14
C ILE A 185 10.63 -12.49 -7.84
N GLU A 186 10.56 -12.81 -6.57
CA GLU A 186 10.31 -14.15 -6.07
C GLU A 186 8.88 -14.26 -5.57
N TYR A 187 8.15 -15.29 -6.04
CA TYR A 187 6.79 -15.60 -5.62
C TYR A 187 6.82 -16.99 -4.97
N ALA A 188 6.63 -17.07 -3.66
CA ALA A 188 6.47 -18.34 -2.96
C ALA A 188 4.98 -18.60 -2.71
N VAL A 189 4.46 -19.63 -3.36
CA VAL A 189 3.04 -19.99 -3.39
C VAL A 189 2.82 -21.19 -2.50
N ASP A 190 1.89 -21.11 -1.55
CA ASP A 190 1.50 -22.21 -0.68
C ASP A 190 0.12 -22.78 -1.06
N ASN A 191 -0.20 -24.00 -0.60
CA ASN A 191 -1.45 -24.69 -0.93
C ASN A 191 -2.71 -24.09 -0.29
N THR A 192 -2.58 -23.03 0.50
CA THR A 192 -3.72 -22.22 0.97
C THR A 192 -4.15 -21.20 -0.08
N GLY A 193 -3.35 -21.03 -1.13
CA GLY A 193 -3.51 -20.02 -2.17
C GLY A 193 -2.81 -18.71 -1.85
N ALA A 194 -2.10 -18.62 -0.74
CA ALA A 194 -1.34 -17.41 -0.42
C ALA A 194 -0.04 -17.32 -1.24
N VAL A 195 0.30 -16.09 -1.64
CA VAL A 195 1.52 -15.75 -2.38
C VAL A 195 2.36 -14.80 -1.54
N THR A 196 3.54 -15.27 -1.12
CA THR A 196 4.56 -14.42 -0.52
C THR A 196 5.47 -13.90 -1.63
N ILE A 197 5.63 -12.58 -1.70
CA ILE A 197 6.35 -11.90 -2.78
C ILE A 197 7.54 -11.16 -2.19
N ALA A 198 8.71 -11.29 -2.83
CA ALA A 198 9.86 -10.46 -2.60
C ALA A 198 10.25 -9.79 -3.91
N GLN A 199 10.05 -8.46 -4.00
CA GLN A 199 10.46 -7.63 -5.13
C GLN A 199 11.74 -6.91 -4.75
N SER A 200 12.85 -7.15 -5.47
CA SER A 200 14.17 -6.57 -5.19
C SER A 200 14.72 -5.84 -6.40
N LEU A 201 14.94 -4.54 -6.26
CA LEU A 201 15.63 -3.68 -7.23
C LEU A 201 17.10 -3.58 -6.83
N HIS A 202 18.00 -3.82 -7.76
CA HIS A 202 19.44 -3.67 -7.61
C HIS A 202 19.93 -2.55 -8.52
N ALA A 203 20.31 -1.45 -7.91
CA ALA A 203 20.78 -0.25 -8.60
C ALA A 203 22.25 -0.38 -9.02
N THR A 204 22.58 0.10 -10.20
CA THR A 204 23.98 0.16 -10.60
C THR A 204 24.70 1.30 -9.87
N LEU A 205 25.77 0.98 -9.17
CA LEU A 205 26.58 1.97 -8.44
C LEU A 205 27.12 3.05 -9.39
N GLY A 206 26.90 4.32 -9.02
CA GLY A 206 27.37 5.47 -9.79
C GLY A 206 26.49 5.85 -10.98
N ALA A 207 25.42 5.13 -11.26
CA ALA A 207 24.48 5.49 -12.30
C ALA A 207 23.76 6.82 -11.95
N GLN A 208 23.54 7.65 -12.97
CA GLN A 208 22.84 8.93 -12.82
C GLN A 208 21.36 8.77 -13.17
N VAL A 209 20.61 8.19 -12.26
CA VAL A 209 19.16 7.94 -12.40
C VAL A 209 18.42 8.78 -11.35
N PRO A 210 17.31 9.45 -11.72
CA PRO A 210 16.56 10.26 -10.77
C PRO A 210 15.86 9.40 -9.71
N ASP A 211 15.43 10.07 -8.63
CA ASP A 211 14.52 9.53 -7.63
C ASP A 211 13.28 8.92 -8.31
N MET A 212 12.57 8.01 -7.62
CA MET A 212 11.31 7.42 -8.08
C MET A 212 10.14 7.88 -7.22
N PHE A 213 8.92 7.85 -7.77
CA PHE A 213 7.72 8.23 -7.01
C PHE A 213 7.24 7.16 -6.04
N ARG A 214 7.45 5.88 -6.34
CA ARG A 214 7.12 4.77 -5.43
C ARG A 214 7.96 3.54 -5.75
N PHE A 215 8.06 2.68 -4.77
CA PHE A 215 8.55 1.32 -4.95
C PHE A 215 7.51 0.35 -4.40
N GLY A 216 6.81 -0.32 -5.31
CA GLY A 216 5.68 -1.17 -4.96
C GLY A 216 5.20 -2.03 -6.10
N MET A 217 3.97 -2.51 -5.95
CA MET A 217 3.25 -3.33 -6.93
C MET A 217 1.85 -2.77 -7.18
N ARG A 218 1.28 -3.11 -8.33
CA ARG A 218 -0.11 -2.75 -8.68
C ARG A 218 -0.81 -3.86 -9.43
N PHE A 219 -2.13 -3.88 -9.33
CA PHE A 219 -3.04 -4.74 -10.07
C PHE A 219 -4.46 -4.18 -10.02
N GLU A 220 -5.38 -4.78 -10.77
CA GLU A 220 -6.80 -4.45 -10.67
C GLU A 220 -7.58 -5.66 -10.22
N MET A 221 -8.54 -5.45 -9.33
CA MET A 221 -9.52 -6.44 -8.89
C MET A 221 -10.87 -6.19 -9.54
N PRO A 222 -11.71 -7.23 -9.71
CA PRO A 222 -13.09 -7.07 -10.15
C PRO A 222 -13.90 -6.11 -9.27
N GLU A 223 -14.90 -5.44 -9.84
CA GLU A 223 -15.78 -4.46 -9.19
C GLU A 223 -16.42 -4.96 -7.88
N ALA A 224 -16.66 -6.26 -7.78
CA ALA A 224 -17.29 -6.87 -6.60
C ALA A 224 -16.46 -6.70 -5.30
N PHE A 225 -15.16 -6.44 -5.42
CA PHE A 225 -14.26 -6.23 -4.27
C PHE A 225 -14.27 -4.75 -3.86
N ASP A 226 -15.35 -4.31 -3.22
CA ASP A 226 -15.56 -2.91 -2.88
C ASP A 226 -15.50 -2.59 -1.38
N ARG A 227 -15.19 -3.58 -0.53
CA ARG A 227 -15.15 -3.46 0.93
C ARG A 227 -13.72 -3.49 1.43
N LEU A 228 -13.31 -2.38 2.03
CA LEU A 228 -11.97 -2.20 2.57
C LEU A 228 -11.99 -2.24 4.11
N GLN A 229 -11.09 -3.03 4.68
CA GLN A 229 -10.77 -3.01 6.10
C GLN A 229 -9.24 -2.99 6.27
N TYR A 230 -8.73 -2.15 7.16
CA TYR A 230 -7.30 -2.08 7.40
C TYR A 230 -6.97 -1.64 8.81
N TYR A 231 -5.78 -2.02 9.26
CA TYR A 231 -5.15 -1.52 10.46
C TYR A 231 -3.92 -0.70 10.09
N GLY A 232 -4.04 0.61 10.29
CA GLY A 232 -3.05 1.60 9.86
C GLY A 232 -3.54 3.01 10.08
N ARG A 233 -2.95 4.00 9.41
CA ARG A 233 -3.36 5.40 9.53
C ARG A 233 -4.58 5.71 8.67
N GLY A 234 -5.54 6.41 9.27
CA GLY A 234 -6.80 6.75 8.62
C GLY A 234 -7.66 7.74 9.42
N PRO A 235 -8.99 7.84 9.08
CA PRO A 235 -9.65 7.24 7.91
C PRO A 235 -9.33 7.96 6.60
N GLY A 236 -8.95 9.24 6.64
CA GLY A 236 -8.57 10.02 5.46
C GLY A 236 -7.27 9.54 4.81
N GLU A 237 -7.04 9.93 3.57
CA GLU A 237 -5.77 9.67 2.91
C GLU A 237 -4.60 10.29 3.67
N ASN A 238 -3.46 9.68 3.58
CA ASN A 238 -2.26 10.16 4.24
C ASN A 238 -1.00 9.62 3.56
N TYR A 239 0.11 10.35 3.65
CA TYR A 239 1.36 10.11 2.96
C TYR A 239 2.53 10.27 3.92
N ALA A 240 3.71 9.82 3.56
CA ALA A 240 4.87 9.79 4.44
C ALA A 240 5.15 11.12 5.16
N ASP A 241 5.01 12.25 4.44
CA ASP A 241 5.22 13.61 4.93
C ASP A 241 3.91 14.35 5.31
N ARG A 242 2.74 13.68 5.22
CA ARG A 242 1.42 14.22 5.57
C ARG A 242 0.57 13.17 6.27
N LYS A 243 0.96 12.74 7.45
CA LYS A 243 0.28 11.68 8.21
C LYS A 243 0.02 11.96 9.68
N SER A 244 0.48 13.09 10.22
CA SER A 244 0.37 13.38 11.66
C SER A 244 -1.07 13.50 12.14
N SER A 245 -2.00 13.92 11.29
CA SER A 245 -3.44 14.02 11.61
C SER A 245 -4.18 12.69 11.46
N ALA A 246 -3.60 11.70 10.77
CA ALA A 246 -4.19 10.39 10.57
C ALA A 246 -3.69 9.43 11.67
N PHE A 247 -4.61 9.01 12.53
CA PHE A 247 -4.28 8.12 13.65
C PHE A 247 -4.31 6.67 13.21
N VAL A 248 -3.44 5.88 13.82
CA VAL A 248 -3.46 4.42 13.67
C VAL A 248 -4.71 3.86 14.33
N GLY A 249 -5.44 3.05 13.60
CA GLY A 249 -6.67 2.43 14.07
C GLY A 249 -7.18 1.36 13.11
N LEU A 250 -8.24 0.70 13.50
CA LEU A 250 -8.97 -0.24 12.66
C LEU A 250 -10.07 0.51 11.93
N TYR A 251 -10.00 0.56 10.60
CA TYR A 251 -10.94 1.28 9.76
C TYR A 251 -11.66 0.35 8.80
N ARG A 252 -12.90 0.69 8.49
CA ARG A 252 -13.75 0.01 7.48
C ARG A 252 -14.37 1.07 6.60
N GLN A 253 -14.22 0.92 5.30
CA GLN A 253 -14.69 1.86 4.30
C GLN A 253 -15.04 1.12 3.01
N SER A 254 -15.81 1.74 2.13
CA SER A 254 -15.94 1.30 0.76
C SER A 254 -14.76 1.81 -0.09
N VAL A 255 -14.59 1.26 -1.28
CA VAL A 255 -13.61 1.77 -2.26
C VAL A 255 -13.97 3.21 -2.69
N ASP A 256 -15.26 3.52 -2.82
CA ASP A 256 -15.72 4.87 -3.16
C ASP A 256 -15.31 5.92 -2.11
N GLU A 257 -15.27 5.57 -0.83
CA GLU A 257 -14.83 6.46 0.24
C GLU A 257 -13.31 6.70 0.26
N GLN A 258 -12.53 6.02 -0.60
CA GLN A 258 -11.08 6.21 -0.67
C GLN A 258 -10.69 7.40 -1.55
N PHE A 259 -11.50 7.73 -2.54
CA PHE A 259 -11.19 8.80 -3.49
C PHE A 259 -11.40 10.18 -2.84
N HIS A 260 -10.32 10.96 -2.79
CA HIS A 260 -10.41 12.38 -2.45
C HIS A 260 -10.40 13.20 -3.74
N PRO A 261 -11.49 13.91 -4.07
CA PRO A 261 -11.59 14.67 -5.33
C PRO A 261 -10.86 16.00 -5.20
N TYR A 262 -9.55 16.00 -5.36
CA TYR A 262 -8.79 17.24 -5.50
C TYR A 262 -9.32 18.07 -6.67
N ILE A 263 -9.07 19.37 -6.69
CA ILE A 263 -9.52 20.24 -7.78
C ILE A 263 -9.04 19.68 -9.13
N ARG A 264 -7.81 19.14 -9.18
CA ARG A 264 -7.25 18.49 -10.37
C ARG A 264 -7.02 17.01 -10.14
N PRO A 265 -7.13 16.18 -11.19
CA PRO A 265 -6.73 14.79 -11.13
C PRO A 265 -5.26 14.68 -10.74
N GLN A 266 -4.97 13.87 -9.73
CA GLN A 266 -3.63 13.63 -9.21
C GLN A 266 -3.64 12.42 -8.28
N GLU A 267 -2.49 12.03 -7.74
CA GLU A 267 -2.38 11.01 -6.70
C GLU A 267 -3.34 11.27 -5.54
N THR A 268 -4.07 10.25 -5.12
CA THR A 268 -5.10 10.35 -4.06
C THR A 268 -5.34 9.00 -3.39
N GLY A 269 -5.97 9.01 -2.22
CA GLY A 269 -6.56 7.83 -1.56
C GLY A 269 -5.59 6.92 -0.80
N THR A 270 -4.28 7.19 -0.81
CA THR A 270 -3.29 6.35 -0.12
C THR A 270 -3.51 6.33 1.39
N LYS A 271 -3.34 5.16 2.00
CA LYS A 271 -3.23 4.94 3.46
C LYS A 271 -1.82 4.46 3.77
N SER A 272 -1.16 5.05 4.76
CA SER A 272 0.20 4.70 5.16
C SER A 272 0.28 4.01 6.51
N ASP A 273 1.49 3.55 6.85
CA ASP A 273 1.79 2.84 8.11
C ASP A 273 0.81 1.68 8.36
N LEU A 274 0.47 0.94 7.31
CA LEU A 274 -0.40 -0.22 7.40
C LEU A 274 0.32 -1.38 8.10
N ARG A 275 -0.40 -2.06 9.03
CA ARG A 275 0.00 -3.33 9.64
C ARG A 275 -0.53 -4.48 8.80
N TRP A 276 -1.78 -4.34 8.36
CA TRP A 276 -2.42 -5.21 7.39
C TRP A 276 -3.53 -4.44 6.65
N TRP A 277 -3.89 -4.95 5.49
CA TRP A 277 -4.90 -4.37 4.60
C TRP A 277 -5.72 -5.50 3.98
N HIS A 278 -7.02 -5.35 3.89
CA HIS A 278 -7.95 -6.33 3.38
C HIS A 278 -8.96 -5.68 2.45
N LEU A 279 -9.08 -6.23 1.23
CA LEU A 279 -10.08 -5.83 0.25
C LEU A 279 -10.94 -7.04 -0.10
N ALA A 280 -12.25 -6.91 0.05
CA ALA A 280 -13.20 -8.02 -0.06
C ALA A 280 -14.48 -7.65 -0.80
N ASP A 281 -15.22 -8.70 -1.19
CA ASP A 281 -16.60 -8.59 -1.64
C ASP A 281 -17.58 -8.42 -0.45
N ILE A 282 -18.86 -8.24 -0.76
CA ILE A 282 -19.93 -8.12 0.25
C ILE A 282 -20.02 -9.36 1.17
N GLY A 283 -19.57 -10.51 0.72
CA GLY A 283 -19.52 -11.76 1.49
C GLY A 283 -18.29 -11.89 2.39
N GLY A 284 -17.37 -10.93 2.33
CA GLY A 284 -16.12 -10.93 3.09
C GLY A 284 -15.03 -11.83 2.49
N ARG A 285 -15.21 -12.31 1.25
CA ARG A 285 -14.15 -13.03 0.51
C ARG A 285 -13.26 -12.02 -0.20
N GLY A 286 -11.96 -12.15 -0.07
CA GLY A 286 -11.05 -11.17 -0.63
C GLY A 286 -9.60 -11.51 -0.43
N LEU A 287 -8.76 -10.48 -0.49
CA LEU A 287 -7.33 -10.58 -0.28
C LEU A 287 -6.89 -9.82 0.96
N THR A 288 -6.11 -10.46 1.80
CA THR A 288 -5.41 -9.81 2.93
C THR A 288 -3.94 -9.64 2.58
N VAL A 289 -3.43 -8.44 2.80
CA VAL A 289 -2.03 -8.08 2.57
C VAL A 289 -1.35 -7.79 3.91
N THR A 290 -0.18 -8.38 4.09
CA THR A 290 0.74 -8.12 5.23
C THR A 290 2.16 -7.93 4.71
N SER A 291 3.04 -7.32 5.51
CA SER A 291 4.44 -7.09 5.16
C SER A 291 5.33 -7.23 6.39
N ASP A 292 6.65 -7.29 6.18
CA ASP A 292 7.67 -7.32 7.24
C ASP A 292 7.92 -5.94 7.89
N ALA A 293 7.30 -4.90 7.35
CA ALA A 293 7.41 -3.51 7.82
C ALA A 293 6.13 -2.74 7.50
N PRO A 294 5.94 -1.54 8.05
CA PRO A 294 4.85 -0.66 7.61
C PRO A 294 4.88 -0.45 6.10
N PHE A 295 3.72 -0.53 5.47
CA PHE A 295 3.56 -0.33 4.03
C PHE A 295 2.41 0.64 3.75
N SER A 296 2.24 1.03 2.49
CA SER A 296 1.12 1.86 2.05
C SER A 296 0.26 1.10 1.06
N ALA A 297 -1.02 1.43 0.99
CA ALA A 297 -1.92 0.89 -0.02
C ALA A 297 -3.00 1.90 -0.41
N SER A 298 -3.50 1.74 -1.64
CA SER A 298 -4.71 2.41 -2.13
C SER A 298 -5.56 1.43 -2.93
N ALA A 299 -6.88 1.67 -2.92
CA ALA A 299 -7.86 0.96 -3.73
C ALA A 299 -8.85 1.99 -4.27
N LEU A 300 -8.87 2.19 -5.58
CA LEU A 300 -9.64 3.24 -6.24
C LEU A 300 -10.33 2.70 -7.49
N HIS A 301 -11.50 3.24 -7.79
CA HIS A 301 -12.14 3.08 -9.11
C HIS A 301 -11.53 4.01 -10.19
N TYR A 302 -10.40 4.63 -9.88
CA TYR A 302 -9.69 5.57 -10.74
C TYR A 302 -8.25 5.07 -10.91
N PRO A 303 -7.94 4.39 -12.04
CA PRO A 303 -6.57 3.94 -12.30
C PRO A 303 -5.61 5.13 -12.34
N GLN A 304 -4.37 4.89 -11.97
CA GLN A 304 -3.30 5.89 -11.98
C GLN A 304 -3.22 6.65 -13.31
N GLU A 305 -3.44 5.97 -14.42
CA GLU A 305 -3.40 6.53 -15.77
C GLU A 305 -4.52 7.55 -16.02
N SER A 306 -5.69 7.35 -15.41
CA SER A 306 -6.82 8.28 -15.54
C SER A 306 -6.64 9.56 -14.71
N LEU A 307 -5.82 9.49 -13.66
CA LEU A 307 -5.47 10.61 -12.79
C LEU A 307 -4.21 11.36 -13.27
N ASP A 308 -3.43 10.77 -14.18
CA ASP A 308 -2.20 11.36 -14.71
C ASP A 308 -2.50 12.24 -15.92
N GLU A 309 -2.49 13.55 -15.74
CA GLU A 309 -2.73 14.52 -16.79
C GLU A 309 -1.64 14.59 -17.88
N GLY A 310 -0.58 13.78 -17.76
CA GLY A 310 0.56 13.77 -18.66
C GLY A 310 1.54 14.93 -18.41
N PRO A 311 2.60 15.02 -19.20
CA PRO A 311 3.70 15.96 -18.93
C PRO A 311 3.31 17.43 -19.05
N ALA A 312 2.31 17.75 -19.88
CA ALA A 312 1.91 19.11 -20.16
C ALA A 312 0.89 19.70 -19.15
N LYS A 313 0.40 18.89 -18.22
CA LYS A 313 -0.62 19.29 -17.23
C LYS A 313 -1.88 19.88 -17.91
N ARG A 314 -2.79 19.02 -18.32
CA ARG A 314 -3.98 19.39 -19.13
C ARG A 314 -4.96 20.34 -18.46
N GLN A 315 -4.85 20.61 -17.17
CA GLN A 315 -5.76 21.45 -16.39
C GLN A 315 -7.18 20.86 -16.27
N GLY A 316 -7.31 19.52 -16.30
CA GLY A 316 -8.58 18.84 -16.08
C GLY A 316 -9.11 19.02 -14.64
N HIS A 317 -10.36 18.64 -14.42
CA HIS A 317 -10.98 18.64 -13.11
C HIS A 317 -11.38 17.23 -12.68
N SER A 318 -11.29 16.91 -11.38
CA SER A 318 -11.60 15.58 -10.86
C SER A 318 -12.98 15.04 -11.27
N PRO A 319 -14.06 15.85 -11.39
CA PRO A 319 -15.34 15.37 -11.89
C PRO A 319 -15.36 14.93 -13.36
N GLU A 320 -14.32 15.28 -14.14
CA GLU A 320 -14.19 14.87 -15.55
C GLU A 320 -13.53 13.48 -15.68
N VAL A 321 -12.98 12.95 -14.61
CA VAL A 321 -12.36 11.62 -14.59
C VAL A 321 -13.44 10.56 -14.45
N GLU A 322 -13.54 9.68 -15.42
CA GLU A 322 -14.53 8.60 -15.41
C GLU A 322 -14.19 7.53 -14.38
N LYS A 323 -15.16 7.22 -13.53
CA LYS A 323 -15.10 6.10 -12.62
C LYS A 323 -15.09 4.79 -13.40
N GLN A 324 -14.05 3.98 -13.20
CA GLN A 324 -13.94 2.66 -13.83
C GLN A 324 -14.65 1.60 -12.96
N LYS A 325 -15.02 0.47 -13.59
CA LYS A 325 -15.65 -0.65 -12.87
C LYS A 325 -14.66 -1.34 -11.93
N ASN A 326 -13.49 -1.68 -12.46
CA ASN A 326 -12.48 -2.38 -11.69
C ASN A 326 -11.92 -1.53 -10.56
N VAL A 327 -11.39 -2.19 -9.56
CA VAL A 327 -10.69 -1.56 -8.43
C VAL A 327 -9.19 -1.61 -8.69
N SER A 328 -8.59 -0.46 -8.96
CA SER A 328 -7.14 -0.30 -9.09
C SER A 328 -6.50 -0.32 -7.70
N VAL A 329 -5.61 -1.27 -7.46
CA VAL A 329 -4.91 -1.47 -6.19
C VAL A 329 -3.44 -1.16 -6.36
N CYS A 330 -2.89 -0.32 -5.47
CA CYS A 330 -1.45 -0.12 -5.30
C CYS A 330 -1.02 -0.58 -3.91
N LEU A 331 0.10 -1.29 -3.84
CA LEU A 331 0.74 -1.75 -2.61
C LEU A 331 2.19 -1.28 -2.65
N ASP A 332 2.60 -0.43 -1.72
CA ASP A 332 3.90 0.23 -1.78
C ASP A 332 4.72 0.01 -0.50
N LYS A 333 5.98 -0.36 -0.65
CA LYS A 333 6.95 -0.28 0.44
C LYS A 333 7.13 1.16 0.88
N VAL A 334 7.33 2.04 -0.10
CA VAL A 334 7.54 3.48 0.10
C VAL A 334 6.92 4.26 -1.05
N GLN A 335 6.49 5.49 -0.75
CA GLN A 335 6.02 6.47 -1.71
C GLN A 335 6.68 7.82 -1.43
N TYR A 336 7.10 8.51 -2.48
CA TYR A 336 7.72 9.84 -2.42
C TYR A 336 6.77 10.83 -1.75
N GLY A 337 7.30 11.66 -0.86
CA GLY A 337 6.52 12.69 -0.17
C GLY A 337 5.81 13.64 -1.14
N LEU A 338 4.76 14.31 -0.64
CA LEU A 338 3.95 15.25 -1.42
C LEU A 338 4.55 16.66 -1.43
N ALA A 339 5.60 16.92 -0.66
CA ALA A 339 6.21 18.22 -0.40
C ALA A 339 5.29 19.20 0.34
N CYS A 340 4.16 19.59 -0.23
CA CYS A 340 3.12 20.43 0.38
C CYS A 340 3.60 21.77 1.00
N VAL A 341 4.85 22.18 0.78
CA VAL A 341 5.39 23.46 1.26
C VAL A 341 4.93 24.59 0.35
N ASN A 342 5.03 24.38 -0.96
CA ASN A 342 4.54 25.26 -2.01
C ASN A 342 4.47 24.51 -3.34
N SER A 343 3.86 25.13 -4.37
CA SER A 343 3.77 24.60 -5.73
C SER A 343 4.79 25.22 -6.69
N TRP A 344 5.87 25.82 -6.16
CA TRP A 344 6.91 26.52 -6.94
C TRP A 344 8.26 25.79 -6.95
N GLY A 345 8.27 24.46 -6.75
CA GLY A 345 9.45 23.63 -6.91
C GLY A 345 10.12 23.19 -5.61
N ALA A 346 9.53 23.44 -4.44
CA ALA A 346 10.02 22.85 -3.20
C ALA A 346 9.85 21.33 -3.24
N LEU A 347 10.94 20.61 -3.03
CA LEU A 347 10.93 19.16 -2.92
C LEU A 347 10.56 18.74 -1.49
N PRO A 348 10.09 17.49 -1.28
CA PRO A 348 9.99 16.92 0.06
C PRO A 348 11.32 16.96 0.79
N LEU A 349 11.28 16.94 2.13
CA LEU A 349 12.50 16.76 2.92
C LEU A 349 13.22 15.45 2.51
N PRO A 350 14.54 15.36 2.64
CA PRO A 350 15.33 14.22 2.15
C PRO A 350 14.82 12.86 2.64
N GLU A 351 14.35 12.76 3.88
CA GLU A 351 13.82 11.54 4.48
C GLU A 351 12.52 11.04 3.85
N TYR A 352 11.84 11.87 3.07
CA TYR A 352 10.61 11.51 2.33
C TYR A 352 10.84 11.31 0.83
N ARG A 353 12.10 11.32 0.38
CA ARG A 353 12.47 11.03 -1.01
C ARG A 353 12.80 9.57 -1.18
N ILE A 354 12.76 9.10 -2.42
CA ILE A 354 13.13 7.72 -2.77
C ILE A 354 14.28 7.80 -3.77
N PRO A 355 15.53 7.96 -3.29
CA PRO A 355 16.69 8.05 -4.15
C PRO A 355 16.90 6.74 -4.93
N TYR A 356 17.62 6.80 -6.04
CA TYR A 356 18.06 5.63 -6.77
C TYR A 356 19.03 4.80 -5.92
N ALA A 357 18.57 3.64 -5.45
CA ALA A 357 19.28 2.73 -4.57
C ALA A 357 18.69 1.33 -4.63
N ASP A 358 19.26 0.39 -3.90
CA ASP A 358 18.69 -0.94 -3.71
C ASP A 358 17.44 -0.88 -2.83
N TYR A 359 16.40 -1.58 -3.24
CA TYR A 359 15.16 -1.72 -2.48
C TYR A 359 14.67 -3.15 -2.49
N THR A 360 14.15 -3.63 -1.38
CA THR A 360 13.40 -4.88 -1.31
C THR A 360 12.05 -4.66 -0.63
N PHE A 361 10.98 -5.10 -1.26
CA PHE A 361 9.63 -5.13 -0.70
C PHE A 361 9.18 -6.56 -0.51
N ARG A 362 8.92 -6.95 0.75
CA ARG A 362 8.39 -8.26 1.11
C ARG A 362 6.95 -8.13 1.57
N LEU A 363 6.04 -8.82 0.89
CA LEU A 363 4.64 -8.84 1.25
C LEU A 363 4.05 -10.22 1.07
N LYS A 364 2.96 -10.51 1.76
CA LYS A 364 2.13 -11.69 1.56
C LYS A 364 0.73 -11.25 1.17
N ILE A 365 0.23 -11.81 0.08
CA ILE A 365 -1.15 -11.67 -0.36
C ILE A 365 -1.81 -13.03 -0.12
N ALA A 366 -2.83 -13.06 0.72
CA ALA A 366 -3.50 -14.29 1.11
C ALA A 366 -5.00 -14.17 0.89
N PRO A 367 -5.65 -15.18 0.28
CA PRO A 367 -7.11 -15.26 0.24
C PRO A 367 -7.69 -15.30 1.64
N ALA A 368 -8.77 -14.57 1.86
CA ALA A 368 -9.50 -14.58 3.12
C ALA A 368 -10.98 -14.75 2.87
N THR A 369 -11.67 -15.47 3.77
CA THR A 369 -13.10 -15.75 3.67
C THR A 369 -13.94 -14.96 4.65
N ARG A 370 -13.33 -14.38 5.68
CA ARG A 370 -13.89 -13.42 6.66
C ARG A 370 -12.77 -12.79 7.47
N LEU A 371 -12.94 -11.56 7.90
CA LEU A 371 -12.21 -10.92 8.99
C LEU A 371 -13.09 -10.79 10.22
#